data_33a6d23cf4be85f30155539ebbfa25af
#
_entry.id   33a6d23cf4be85f30155539ebbfa25af
#
_cell.length_a   1.000
_cell.length_b   1.000
_cell.length_c   1.000
_cell.angle_alpha   90.00
_cell.angle_beta   90.00
_cell.angle_gamma   90.00
#
_symmetry.space_group_name_H-M   'P 1'
#
loop_
_entity.id
_entity.type
_entity.pdbx_description
1 polymer ?
#
loop_
_entity_poly.entity_id
_entity_poly.type
_entity_poly.pdbx_seq_one_letter_code
_entity_poly.pdbx_strand_id
1 'polypeptide(L)'
;KDGPLPYYLYHSNKEYDYDTARALVLESVKPLGADYEKKMETALGNGWLDVFETKGKRSGAYSAGVYGVHPYMLLNYNETLDSVFTLGHELGHTLHTLYSSENQPFATQDYTIFVAEVASTFNERLLLDSMLKNTKDPKERIALLEQAIKNITGTFYFQALLADYEYQAHKLADEGKPITPEVLSGIMKQLFDDYYGTQMAKDELLYSAWARIPHFYNSPFYVYQYATCFASSAILYDKIVNEKNKDKKEEARLKYMELLSSGGSDFPMNQLKKAGVDLEKKETVRAVSKQLNELLDKLEREIKNLEKSD
;
A
#
# COMPACT_ATOMS: atom_id res chain seq x y z
N LYS A 1 -5.82 -15.94 -17.80
CA LYS A 1 -4.66 -16.33 -17.02
C LYS A 1 -3.63 -15.27 -17.28
N ASP A 2 -3.16 -14.60 -16.26
CA ASP A 2 -1.86 -14.01 -16.13
C ASP A 2 -1.63 -12.76 -16.99
N GLY A 3 -1.85 -11.60 -16.39
CA GLY A 3 -1.18 -10.35 -16.78
C GLY A 3 0.34 -10.58 -16.76
N PRO A 4 1.18 -9.57 -17.08
CA PRO A 4 2.61 -9.70 -16.94
C PRO A 4 2.91 -10.08 -15.50
N LEU A 5 3.12 -11.39 -15.29
CA LEU A 5 3.51 -11.90 -13.99
C LEU A 5 4.90 -11.33 -13.71
N PRO A 6 5.11 -10.72 -12.57
CA PRO A 6 6.46 -10.45 -12.13
C PRO A 6 7.19 -11.80 -12.09
N TYR A 7 8.28 -11.91 -12.84
CA TYR A 7 9.17 -13.05 -12.67
C TYR A 7 9.74 -12.96 -11.26
N TYR A 8 9.39 -13.92 -10.41
CA TYR A 8 10.06 -14.07 -9.13
C TYR A 8 11.42 -14.70 -9.37
N LEU A 9 12.48 -14.02 -8.96
CA LEU A 9 13.84 -14.56 -8.98
C LEU A 9 13.96 -15.74 -8.02
N TYR A 10 13.16 -15.72 -6.96
CA TYR A 10 13.10 -16.78 -5.98
C TYR A 10 11.67 -16.97 -5.44
N HIS A 11 11.15 -18.18 -5.54
CA HIS A 11 9.91 -18.58 -4.88
C HIS A 11 10.22 -19.09 -3.47
N SER A 12 9.83 -18.32 -2.47
CA SER A 12 9.87 -18.80 -1.09
C SER A 12 8.71 -19.77 -0.85
N ASN A 13 9.03 -20.99 -0.45
CA ASN A 13 8.04 -21.95 0.05
C ASN A 13 7.83 -21.84 1.57
N LYS A 14 8.31 -20.77 2.18
CA LYS A 14 8.15 -20.52 3.60
C LYS A 14 6.69 -20.23 3.91
N GLU A 15 6.15 -21.03 4.81
CA GLU A 15 4.83 -20.82 5.37
C GLU A 15 4.94 -19.93 6.62
N TYR A 16 3.98 -19.03 6.77
CA TYR A 16 3.84 -18.16 7.91
C TYR A 16 2.50 -18.46 8.56
N ASP A 17 2.48 -19.30 9.59
CA ASP A 17 1.26 -19.48 10.36
C ASP A 17 0.73 -18.16 10.92
N TYR A 18 -0.54 -18.12 11.28
CA TYR A 18 -1.18 -16.87 11.71
C TYR A 18 -0.56 -16.28 12.97
N ASP A 19 -0.11 -17.11 13.92
CA ASP A 19 0.52 -16.62 15.15
C ASP A 19 1.90 -16.01 14.86
N THR A 20 2.67 -16.59 13.96
CA THR A 20 3.91 -15.99 13.45
C THR A 20 3.64 -14.64 12.77
N ALA A 21 2.62 -14.55 11.90
CA ALA A 21 2.26 -13.31 11.23
C ALA A 21 1.85 -12.22 12.21
N ARG A 22 1.04 -12.55 13.22
CA ARG A 22 0.67 -11.62 14.31
C ARG A 22 1.89 -11.06 15.02
N ALA A 23 2.84 -11.92 15.39
CA ALA A 23 4.07 -11.51 16.06
C ALA A 23 4.92 -10.58 15.19
N LEU A 24 5.07 -10.89 13.89
CA LEU A 24 5.81 -10.05 12.94
C LEU A 24 5.19 -8.67 12.78
N VAL A 25 3.86 -8.59 12.62
CA VAL A 25 3.14 -7.32 12.48
C VAL A 25 3.24 -6.51 13.77
N LEU A 26 3.03 -7.09 14.94
CA LEU A 26 3.13 -6.40 16.22
C LEU A 26 4.54 -5.84 16.46
N GLU A 27 5.58 -6.63 16.19
CA GLU A 27 6.98 -6.18 16.29
C GLU A 27 7.29 -5.00 15.36
N SER A 28 6.70 -5.00 14.17
CA SER A 28 6.98 -3.99 13.14
C SER A 28 6.51 -2.59 13.50
N VAL A 29 5.46 -2.45 14.32
CA VAL A 29 4.84 -1.15 14.63
C VAL A 29 5.44 -0.46 15.85
N LYS A 30 6.42 -1.04 16.52
CA LYS A 30 7.13 -0.42 17.66
C LYS A 30 7.63 1.02 17.41
N PRO A 31 8.08 1.39 16.21
CA PRO A 31 8.45 2.77 15.93
C PRO A 31 7.31 3.79 16.10
N LEU A 32 6.05 3.34 16.10
CA LEU A 32 4.86 4.18 16.27
C LEU A 32 4.50 4.44 17.75
N GLY A 33 5.16 3.75 18.68
CA GLY A 33 5.03 3.97 20.12
C GLY A 33 4.02 3.07 20.80
N ALA A 34 4.07 3.07 22.13
CA ALA A 34 3.37 2.11 22.98
C ALA A 34 1.83 2.14 22.87
N ASP A 35 1.23 3.30 22.60
CA ASP A 35 -0.23 3.39 22.43
C ASP A 35 -0.67 2.67 21.14
N TYR A 36 0.06 2.89 20.04
CA TYR A 36 -0.22 2.21 18.76
C TYR A 36 -0.03 0.68 18.88
N GLU A 37 1.08 0.26 19.51
CA GLU A 37 1.38 -1.15 19.77
C GLU A 37 0.28 -1.82 20.61
N LYS A 38 -0.18 -1.19 21.69
CA LYS A 38 -1.26 -1.70 22.55
C LYS A 38 -2.60 -1.82 21.81
N LYS A 39 -2.95 -0.84 21.00
CA LYS A 39 -4.17 -0.89 20.18
C LYS A 39 -4.08 -2.00 19.12
N MET A 40 -2.92 -2.18 18.51
CA MET A 40 -2.64 -3.27 17.57
C MET A 40 -2.79 -4.64 18.24
N GLU A 41 -2.20 -4.82 19.42
CA GLU A 41 -2.32 -6.03 20.23
C GLU A 41 -3.79 -6.33 20.59
N THR A 42 -4.55 -5.28 20.95
CA THR A 42 -5.98 -5.39 21.24
C THR A 42 -6.77 -5.85 20.02
N ALA A 43 -6.51 -5.28 18.84
CA ALA A 43 -7.17 -5.67 17.61
C ALA A 43 -6.89 -7.14 17.25
N LEU A 44 -5.65 -7.56 17.39
CA LEU A 44 -5.20 -8.94 17.10
C LEU A 44 -5.75 -9.97 18.11
N GLY A 45 -6.08 -9.57 19.33
CA GLY A 45 -6.43 -10.48 20.45
C GLY A 45 -7.92 -10.69 20.72
N ASN A 46 -8.80 -9.78 20.27
CA ASN A 46 -10.17 -9.67 20.76
C ASN A 46 -11.27 -10.09 19.79
N GLY A 47 -10.97 -10.91 18.78
CA GLY A 47 -11.98 -11.44 17.87
C GLY A 47 -12.53 -10.40 16.88
N TRP A 48 -11.74 -9.34 16.57
CA TRP A 48 -12.11 -8.34 15.57
C TRP A 48 -11.91 -8.84 14.14
N LEU A 49 -11.14 -9.94 13.97
CA LEU A 49 -10.72 -10.47 12.71
C LEU A 49 -11.42 -11.79 12.39
N ASP A 50 -12.03 -11.89 11.24
CA ASP A 50 -12.44 -13.16 10.61
C ASP A 50 -11.31 -13.58 9.66
N VAL A 51 -10.47 -14.52 10.10
CA VAL A 51 -9.12 -14.73 9.57
C VAL A 51 -9.11 -15.70 8.38
N PHE A 52 -9.69 -16.91 8.56
CA PHE A 52 -9.48 -18.00 7.63
C PHE A 52 -10.56 -18.09 6.55
N GLU A 53 -10.20 -18.66 5.41
CA GLU A 53 -11.13 -18.97 4.34
C GLU A 53 -12.18 -19.99 4.81
N THR A 54 -13.44 -19.74 4.47
CA THR A 54 -14.55 -20.64 4.71
C THR A 54 -15.49 -20.69 3.51
N LYS A 55 -16.25 -21.78 3.36
CA LYS A 55 -17.20 -21.94 2.26
C LYS A 55 -18.25 -20.82 2.28
N GLY A 56 -18.35 -20.09 1.17
CA GLY A 56 -19.31 -18.99 1.01
C GLY A 56 -18.81 -17.64 1.53
N LYS A 57 -17.64 -17.58 2.14
CA LYS A 57 -16.99 -16.33 2.52
C LYS A 57 -16.57 -15.53 1.30
N ARG A 58 -16.73 -14.20 1.38
CA ARG A 58 -16.32 -13.27 0.31
C ARG A 58 -14.79 -13.31 0.15
N SER A 59 -14.31 -13.31 -1.08
CA SER A 59 -12.89 -13.25 -1.39
C SER A 59 -12.30 -11.85 -1.09
N GLY A 60 -10.97 -11.78 -0.97
CA GLY A 60 -10.23 -10.57 -0.67
C GLY A 60 -10.04 -10.33 0.82
N ALA A 61 -9.67 -9.11 1.16
CA ALA A 61 -9.51 -8.62 2.53
C ALA A 61 -10.08 -7.21 2.62
N TYR A 62 -10.58 -6.82 3.79
CA TYR A 62 -10.98 -5.45 4.09
C TYR A 62 -11.13 -5.21 5.58
N SER A 63 -10.97 -3.94 5.99
CA SER A 63 -11.33 -3.44 7.31
C SER A 63 -12.57 -2.56 7.19
N ALA A 64 -13.52 -2.72 8.11
CA ALA A 64 -14.77 -1.97 8.15
C ALA A 64 -14.99 -1.35 9.53
N GLY A 65 -15.20 -0.04 9.57
CA GLY A 65 -15.53 0.69 10.78
C GLY A 65 -17.02 0.80 11.02
N VAL A 66 -17.40 0.79 12.30
CA VAL A 66 -18.74 1.16 12.77
C VAL A 66 -18.56 2.08 13.97
N TYR A 67 -19.19 3.25 13.93
CA TYR A 67 -19.06 4.22 15.01
C TYR A 67 -19.56 3.69 16.36
N GLY A 68 -18.80 3.91 17.40
CA GLY A 68 -19.15 3.49 18.76
C GLY A 68 -18.82 2.03 19.11
N VAL A 69 -18.28 1.28 18.12
CA VAL A 69 -17.74 -0.07 18.34
C VAL A 69 -16.38 -0.18 17.67
N HIS A 70 -15.65 -1.27 17.91
CA HIS A 70 -14.36 -1.49 17.24
C HIS A 70 -14.54 -1.81 15.75
N PRO A 71 -13.53 -1.56 14.93
CA PRO A 71 -13.51 -2.02 13.55
C PRO A 71 -13.53 -3.55 13.45
N TYR A 72 -14.03 -4.05 12.31
CA TYR A 72 -14.04 -5.46 11.97
C TYR A 72 -13.19 -5.69 10.72
N MET A 73 -12.48 -6.80 10.68
CA MET A 73 -11.63 -7.16 9.55
C MET A 73 -12.00 -8.53 9.01
N LEU A 74 -12.11 -8.63 7.68
CA LEU A 74 -12.23 -9.90 6.97
C LEU A 74 -10.91 -10.17 6.25
N LEU A 75 -10.40 -11.38 6.42
CA LEU A 75 -9.22 -11.90 5.73
C LEU A 75 -9.55 -13.25 5.08
N ASN A 76 -8.72 -13.70 4.17
CA ASN A 76 -8.64 -15.06 3.66
C ASN A 76 -7.17 -15.51 3.79
N TYR A 77 -6.72 -15.65 5.04
CA TYR A 77 -5.34 -15.92 5.38
C TYR A 77 -4.94 -17.34 4.96
N ASN A 78 -3.84 -17.46 4.21
CA ASN A 78 -3.38 -18.72 3.60
C ASN A 78 -1.89 -18.97 3.77
N GLU A 79 -1.28 -18.48 4.85
CA GLU A 79 0.10 -18.75 5.30
C GLU A 79 1.21 -18.30 4.34
N THR A 80 0.86 -17.51 3.31
CA THR A 80 1.84 -16.96 2.38
C THR A 80 2.44 -15.64 2.89
N LEU A 81 3.58 -15.24 2.34
CA LEU A 81 4.17 -13.93 2.59
C LEU A 81 3.20 -12.79 2.23
N ASP A 82 2.45 -12.94 1.13
CA ASP A 82 1.43 -11.97 0.71
C ASP A 82 0.34 -11.81 1.77
N SER A 83 -0.10 -12.91 2.41
CA SER A 83 -1.07 -12.86 3.51
C SER A 83 -0.54 -12.15 4.76
N VAL A 84 0.76 -12.24 5.04
CA VAL A 84 1.37 -11.47 6.15
C VAL A 84 1.32 -9.98 5.87
N PHE A 85 1.65 -9.56 4.64
CA PHE A 85 1.55 -8.15 4.23
C PHE A 85 0.10 -7.67 4.18
N THR A 86 -0.84 -8.49 3.71
CA THR A 86 -2.28 -8.19 3.75
C THR A 86 -2.77 -7.97 5.18
N LEU A 87 -2.37 -8.82 6.14
CA LEU A 87 -2.69 -8.62 7.56
C LEU A 87 -2.16 -7.26 8.07
N GLY A 88 -0.92 -6.92 7.77
CA GLY A 88 -0.31 -5.63 8.15
C GLY A 88 -1.03 -4.43 7.52
N HIS A 89 -1.44 -4.56 6.26
CA HIS A 89 -2.21 -3.56 5.50
C HIS A 89 -3.56 -3.30 6.14
N GLU A 90 -4.37 -4.34 6.33
CA GLU A 90 -5.72 -4.19 6.89
C GLU A 90 -5.70 -3.71 8.35
N LEU A 91 -4.69 -4.09 9.12
CA LEU A 91 -4.47 -3.54 10.46
C LEU A 91 -4.11 -2.05 10.42
N GLY A 92 -3.47 -1.56 9.35
CA GLY A 92 -3.28 -0.13 9.13
C GLY A 92 -4.59 0.61 9.03
N HIS A 93 -5.54 0.12 8.23
CA HIS A 93 -6.90 0.65 8.14
C HIS A 93 -7.64 0.55 9.47
N THR A 94 -7.55 -0.60 10.14
CA THR A 94 -8.19 -0.84 11.44
C THR A 94 -7.74 0.17 12.48
N LEU A 95 -6.43 0.42 12.60
CA LEU A 95 -5.89 1.40 13.54
C LEU A 95 -6.26 2.83 13.14
N HIS A 96 -6.22 3.19 11.86
CA HIS A 96 -6.68 4.49 11.37
C HIS A 96 -8.14 4.75 11.76
N THR A 97 -9.02 3.79 11.48
CA THR A 97 -10.43 3.87 11.85
C THR A 97 -10.62 4.00 13.37
N LEU A 98 -9.87 3.24 14.16
CA LEU A 98 -9.94 3.30 15.61
C LEU A 98 -9.52 4.67 16.15
N TYR A 99 -8.37 5.20 15.71
CA TYR A 99 -7.91 6.53 16.10
C TYR A 99 -8.91 7.62 15.68
N SER A 100 -9.45 7.53 14.49
CA SER A 100 -10.44 8.48 13.99
C SER A 100 -11.72 8.43 14.84
N SER A 101 -12.29 7.25 15.05
CA SER A 101 -13.55 7.07 15.79
C SER A 101 -13.42 7.48 17.28
N GLU A 102 -12.26 7.31 17.89
CA GLU A 102 -12.01 7.71 19.27
C GLU A 102 -11.87 9.24 19.43
N ASN A 103 -11.45 9.94 18.38
CA ASN A 103 -11.11 11.37 18.45
C ASN A 103 -12.08 12.28 17.69
N GLN A 104 -12.98 11.73 16.90
CA GLN A 104 -13.95 12.48 16.11
C GLN A 104 -15.38 12.15 16.49
N PRO A 105 -16.30 13.14 16.44
CA PRO A 105 -17.73 12.87 16.55
C PRO A 105 -18.22 12.11 15.31
N PHE A 106 -19.38 11.47 15.43
CA PHE A 106 -20.01 10.68 14.36
C PHE A 106 -19.99 11.36 12.98
N ALA A 107 -20.25 12.67 12.94
CA ALA A 107 -20.33 13.42 11.68
C ALA A 107 -19.00 13.57 10.94
N THR A 108 -17.86 13.41 11.61
CA THR A 108 -16.52 13.62 11.05
C THR A 108 -15.57 12.44 11.31
N GLN A 109 -16.09 11.32 11.79
CA GLN A 109 -15.23 10.16 12.05
C GLN A 109 -14.66 9.52 10.78
N ASP A 110 -15.41 9.58 9.69
CA ASP A 110 -14.97 8.95 8.44
C ASP A 110 -13.94 9.83 7.73
N TYR A 111 -12.76 9.26 7.53
CA TYR A 111 -11.73 9.89 6.72
C TYR A 111 -11.94 9.62 5.24
N THR A 112 -11.44 10.52 4.40
CA THR A 112 -11.58 10.37 2.95
C THR A 112 -10.66 9.27 2.41
N ILE A 113 -11.07 8.66 1.29
CA ILE A 113 -10.26 7.67 0.57
C ILE A 113 -8.88 8.22 0.20
N PHE A 114 -8.76 9.54 0.02
CA PHE A 114 -7.52 10.24 -0.30
C PHE A 114 -6.41 10.06 0.75
N VAL A 115 -6.75 9.72 2.00
CA VAL A 115 -5.80 9.43 3.08
C VAL A 115 -5.90 7.99 3.61
N ALA A 116 -6.88 7.23 3.15
CA ALA A 116 -7.16 5.89 3.69
C ALA A 116 -5.96 4.96 3.58
N GLU A 117 -5.31 4.93 2.41
CA GLU A 117 -4.18 4.03 2.13
C GLU A 117 -2.84 4.51 2.73
N VAL A 118 -2.81 5.65 3.41
CA VAL A 118 -1.57 6.15 4.04
C VAL A 118 -1.16 5.23 5.19
N ALA A 119 -2.10 4.84 6.04
CA ALA A 119 -1.82 4.00 7.19
C ALA A 119 -1.48 2.56 6.79
N SER A 120 -2.22 2.00 5.83
CA SER A 120 -2.03 0.64 5.34
C SER A 120 -0.66 0.46 4.69
N THR A 121 -0.31 1.31 3.72
CA THR A 121 0.98 1.26 3.03
C THR A 121 2.16 1.62 3.94
N PHE A 122 1.95 2.46 4.94
CA PHE A 122 2.96 2.74 5.96
C PHE A 122 3.25 1.51 6.84
N ASN A 123 2.21 0.79 7.28
CA ASN A 123 2.38 -0.45 8.03
C ASN A 123 3.10 -1.53 7.21
N GLU A 124 2.76 -1.69 5.93
CA GLU A 124 3.48 -2.62 5.05
C GLU A 124 4.98 -2.29 5.00
N ARG A 125 5.33 -1.01 4.93
CA ARG A 125 6.73 -0.59 4.89
C ARG A 125 7.45 -0.85 6.22
N LEU A 126 6.80 -0.64 7.35
CA LEU A 126 7.34 -0.98 8.68
C LEU A 126 7.56 -2.49 8.80
N LEU A 127 6.60 -3.29 8.33
CA LEU A 127 6.67 -4.75 8.34
C LEU A 127 7.85 -5.25 7.50
N LEU A 128 7.99 -4.76 6.27
CA LEU A 128 9.13 -5.08 5.40
C LEU A 128 10.47 -4.82 6.11
N ASP A 129 10.60 -3.64 6.69
CA ASP A 129 11.84 -3.19 7.33
C ASP A 129 12.18 -4.06 8.55
N SER A 130 11.16 -4.39 9.36
CA SER A 130 11.30 -5.30 10.50
C SER A 130 11.71 -6.70 10.05
N MET A 131 11.04 -7.25 9.04
CA MET A 131 11.36 -8.57 8.50
C MET A 131 12.76 -8.62 7.91
N LEU A 132 13.18 -7.62 7.11
CA LEU A 132 14.53 -7.54 6.54
C LEU A 132 15.63 -7.44 7.60
N LYS A 133 15.38 -6.77 8.72
CA LYS A 133 16.34 -6.69 9.85
C LYS A 133 16.53 -8.04 10.54
N ASN A 134 15.47 -8.83 10.63
CA ASN A 134 15.47 -10.09 11.37
C ASN A 134 15.77 -11.32 10.50
N THR A 135 15.67 -11.22 9.17
CA THR A 135 15.93 -12.32 8.24
C THR A 135 17.39 -12.33 7.81
N LYS A 136 18.05 -13.49 8.02
CA LYS A 136 19.46 -13.73 7.66
C LYS A 136 19.64 -14.51 6.37
N ASP A 137 18.67 -15.34 6.00
CA ASP A 137 18.71 -16.15 4.78
C ASP A 137 18.63 -15.25 3.55
N PRO A 138 19.64 -15.28 2.65
CA PRO A 138 19.66 -14.44 1.45
C PRO A 138 18.46 -14.66 0.53
N LYS A 139 17.97 -15.91 0.42
CA LYS A 139 16.82 -16.25 -0.41
C LYS A 139 15.52 -15.62 0.12
N GLU A 140 15.31 -15.70 1.43
CA GLU A 140 14.16 -15.02 2.05
C GLU A 140 14.26 -13.50 1.92
N ARG A 141 15.47 -12.94 2.03
CA ARG A 141 15.70 -11.50 1.85
C ARG A 141 15.38 -11.06 0.41
N ILE A 142 15.76 -11.86 -0.58
CA ILE A 142 15.40 -11.63 -1.99
C ILE A 142 13.86 -11.61 -2.13
N ALA A 143 13.15 -12.62 -1.61
CA ALA A 143 11.70 -12.67 -1.69
C ALA A 143 11.01 -11.45 -1.05
N LEU A 144 11.51 -10.98 0.11
CA LEU A 144 11.01 -9.76 0.77
C LEU A 144 11.24 -8.50 -0.08
N LEU A 145 12.41 -8.38 -0.70
CA LEU A 145 12.74 -7.23 -1.56
C LEU A 145 11.90 -7.24 -2.85
N GLU A 146 11.69 -8.41 -3.44
CA GLU A 146 10.81 -8.57 -4.61
C GLU A 146 9.37 -8.20 -4.27
N GLN A 147 8.84 -8.62 -3.12
CA GLN A 147 7.52 -8.24 -2.65
C GLN A 147 7.39 -6.71 -2.51
N ALA A 148 8.39 -6.05 -1.93
CA ALA A 148 8.39 -4.60 -1.78
C ALA A 148 8.44 -3.85 -3.12
N ILE A 149 9.27 -4.33 -4.05
CA ILE A 149 9.37 -3.76 -5.41
C ILE A 149 8.04 -3.95 -6.15
N LYS A 150 7.42 -5.14 -6.03
CA LYS A 150 6.10 -5.44 -6.60
C LYS A 150 5.03 -4.50 -6.05
N ASN A 151 5.03 -4.24 -4.73
CA ASN A 151 4.09 -3.31 -4.12
C ASN A 151 4.24 -1.89 -4.68
N ILE A 152 5.48 -1.39 -4.82
CA ILE A 152 5.71 -0.07 -5.41
C ILE A 152 5.26 -0.04 -6.88
N THR A 153 5.65 -1.03 -7.67
CA THR A 153 5.31 -1.04 -9.10
C THR A 153 3.81 -1.20 -9.33
N GLY A 154 3.12 -2.00 -8.53
CA GLY A 154 1.67 -2.23 -8.63
C GLY A 154 0.81 -1.12 -8.03
N THR A 155 1.19 -0.62 -6.85
CA THR A 155 0.36 0.34 -6.10
C THR A 155 0.67 1.79 -6.47
N PHE A 156 1.88 2.08 -6.94
CA PHE A 156 2.25 3.45 -7.33
C PHE A 156 2.31 3.61 -8.85
N TYR A 157 3.22 2.94 -9.54
CA TYR A 157 3.42 3.17 -10.99
C TYR A 157 2.26 2.69 -11.84
N PHE A 158 1.75 1.49 -11.59
CA PHE A 158 0.62 0.97 -12.35
C PHE A 158 -0.67 1.76 -12.08
N GLN A 159 -0.90 2.19 -10.84
CA GLN A 159 -2.05 3.02 -10.52
C GLN A 159 -1.93 4.43 -11.13
N ALA A 160 -0.73 4.98 -11.24
CA ALA A 160 -0.50 6.23 -11.96
C ALA A 160 -0.79 6.08 -13.47
N LEU A 161 -0.40 4.95 -14.08
CA LEU A 161 -0.76 4.62 -15.46
C LEU A 161 -2.29 4.54 -15.65
N LEU A 162 -2.98 3.84 -14.73
CA LEU A 162 -4.44 3.74 -14.76
C LEU A 162 -5.13 5.09 -14.58
N ALA A 163 -4.58 5.96 -13.74
CA ALA A 163 -5.09 7.32 -13.54
C ALA A 163 -4.92 8.20 -14.79
N ASP A 164 -3.79 8.09 -15.47
CA ASP A 164 -3.56 8.79 -16.74
C ASP A 164 -4.52 8.29 -17.83
N TYR A 165 -4.74 6.97 -17.90
CA TYR A 165 -5.75 6.38 -18.78
C TYR A 165 -7.14 6.97 -18.50
N GLU A 166 -7.57 6.97 -17.24
CA GLU A 166 -8.88 7.48 -16.83
C GLU A 166 -9.03 8.96 -17.21
N TYR A 167 -8.00 9.76 -16.93
CA TYR A 167 -7.98 11.18 -17.31
C TYR A 167 -8.12 11.38 -18.81
N GLN A 168 -7.37 10.64 -19.64
CA GLN A 168 -7.43 10.74 -21.10
C GLN A 168 -8.81 10.30 -21.64
N ALA A 169 -9.38 9.22 -21.10
CA ALA A 169 -10.70 8.73 -21.50
C ALA A 169 -11.81 9.76 -21.18
N HIS A 170 -11.80 10.33 -19.97
CA HIS A 170 -12.76 11.39 -19.58
C HIS A 170 -12.58 12.64 -20.42
N LYS A 171 -11.35 13.06 -20.70
CA LYS A 171 -11.07 14.22 -21.57
C LYS A 171 -11.65 14.05 -22.98
N LEU A 172 -11.57 12.84 -23.56
CA LEU A 172 -12.22 12.59 -24.84
C LEU A 172 -13.73 12.74 -24.77
N ALA A 173 -14.36 12.28 -23.67
CA ALA A 173 -15.80 12.45 -23.44
C ALA A 173 -16.20 13.93 -23.33
N ASP A 174 -15.45 14.71 -22.55
CA ASP A 174 -15.68 16.14 -22.37
C ASP A 174 -15.53 16.93 -23.70
N GLU A 175 -14.63 16.48 -24.56
CA GLU A 175 -14.42 17.04 -25.90
C GLU A 175 -15.45 16.53 -26.93
N GLY A 176 -16.41 15.68 -26.56
CA GLY A 176 -17.41 15.09 -27.45
C GLY A 176 -16.84 14.14 -28.49
N LYS A 177 -15.65 13.59 -28.26
CA LYS A 177 -14.99 12.64 -29.15
C LYS A 177 -15.52 11.21 -28.93
N PRO A 178 -15.51 10.35 -29.97
CA PRO A 178 -15.97 8.97 -29.85
C PRO A 178 -15.11 8.18 -28.82
N ILE A 179 -15.80 7.43 -27.96
CA ILE A 179 -15.16 6.51 -27.03
C ILE A 179 -15.54 5.10 -27.45
N THR A 180 -14.70 4.50 -28.32
CA THR A 180 -14.87 3.10 -28.77
C THR A 180 -13.84 2.19 -28.09
N PRO A 181 -14.05 0.87 -28.06
CA PRO A 181 -13.06 -0.07 -27.55
C PRO A 181 -11.68 0.09 -28.17
N GLU A 182 -11.61 0.40 -29.48
CA GLU A 182 -10.36 0.60 -30.20
C GLU A 182 -9.63 1.86 -29.73
N VAL A 183 -10.35 2.96 -29.51
CA VAL A 183 -9.79 4.21 -28.97
C VAL A 183 -9.27 3.99 -27.55
N LEU A 184 -10.05 3.36 -26.70
CA LEU A 184 -9.69 3.07 -25.32
C LEU A 184 -8.46 2.13 -25.23
N SER A 185 -8.44 1.09 -26.05
CA SER A 185 -7.30 0.17 -26.15
C SER A 185 -6.07 0.84 -26.75
N GLY A 186 -6.24 1.81 -27.64
CA GLY A 186 -5.16 2.64 -28.19
C GLY A 186 -4.49 3.50 -27.12
N ILE A 187 -5.27 4.14 -26.23
CA ILE A 187 -4.74 4.89 -25.08
C ILE A 187 -3.96 3.97 -24.15
N MET A 188 -4.56 2.82 -23.79
CA MET A 188 -3.92 1.87 -22.87
C MET A 188 -2.60 1.35 -23.45
N LYS A 189 -2.57 1.03 -24.75
CA LYS A 189 -1.34 0.61 -25.45
C LYS A 189 -0.25 1.68 -25.35
N GLN A 190 -0.57 2.94 -25.66
CA GLN A 190 0.39 4.03 -25.61
C GLN A 190 0.96 4.18 -24.18
N LEU A 191 0.11 4.11 -23.16
CA LEU A 191 0.54 4.20 -21.77
C LEU A 191 1.45 3.02 -21.36
N PHE A 192 1.14 1.81 -21.80
CA PHE A 192 2.05 0.68 -21.57
C PHE A 192 3.40 0.88 -22.26
N ASP A 193 3.41 1.40 -23.49
CA ASP A 193 4.65 1.70 -24.21
C ASP A 193 5.45 2.80 -23.47
N ASP A 194 4.80 3.83 -22.95
CA ASP A 194 5.44 4.95 -22.23
C ASP A 194 5.99 4.55 -20.86
N TYR A 195 5.25 3.74 -20.11
CA TYR A 195 5.62 3.38 -18.71
C TYR A 195 6.61 2.20 -18.65
N TYR A 196 6.48 1.22 -19.55
CA TYR A 196 7.29 -0.01 -19.52
C TYR A 196 8.33 -0.10 -20.67
N GLY A 197 8.25 0.81 -21.63
CA GLY A 197 9.16 0.82 -22.76
C GLY A 197 9.06 -0.42 -23.67
N THR A 198 10.17 -0.75 -24.33
CA THR A 198 10.22 -1.84 -25.31
C THR A 198 10.52 -3.22 -24.70
N GLN A 199 10.80 -3.27 -23.40
CA GLN A 199 11.21 -4.50 -22.71
C GLN A 199 10.03 -5.42 -22.36
N MET A 200 8.83 -4.88 -22.35
CA MET A 200 7.63 -5.65 -22.05
C MET A 200 7.17 -6.45 -23.27
N ALA A 201 6.83 -7.72 -23.03
CA ALA A 201 6.21 -8.54 -24.08
C ALA A 201 4.87 -7.92 -24.50
N LYS A 202 4.68 -7.71 -25.79
CA LYS A 202 3.46 -7.12 -26.34
C LYS A 202 2.39 -8.19 -26.43
N ASP A 203 1.50 -8.22 -25.45
CA ASP A 203 0.29 -9.02 -25.49
C ASP A 203 -0.90 -8.09 -25.75
N GLU A 204 -1.64 -8.34 -26.82
CA GLU A 204 -2.84 -7.54 -27.17
C GLU A 204 -3.89 -7.55 -26.07
N LEU A 205 -3.95 -8.59 -25.25
CA LEU A 205 -4.84 -8.66 -24.10
C LEU A 205 -4.55 -7.59 -23.04
N LEU A 206 -3.30 -7.13 -22.94
CA LEU A 206 -2.94 -6.04 -22.02
C LEU A 206 -3.58 -4.71 -22.42
N TYR A 207 -3.76 -4.49 -23.71
CA TYR A 207 -4.38 -3.24 -24.19
C TYR A 207 -5.87 -3.14 -23.87
N SER A 208 -6.51 -4.27 -23.55
CA SER A 208 -7.89 -4.32 -23.04
C SER A 208 -7.97 -4.39 -21.51
N ALA A 209 -6.86 -4.20 -20.77
CA ALA A 209 -6.84 -4.25 -19.33
C ALA A 209 -7.82 -3.27 -18.67
N TRP A 210 -8.12 -2.13 -19.31
CA TRP A 210 -9.09 -1.16 -18.87
C TRP A 210 -10.49 -1.76 -18.60
N ALA A 211 -10.91 -2.75 -19.42
CA ALA A 211 -12.23 -3.36 -19.29
C ALA A 211 -12.42 -4.18 -17.99
N ARG A 212 -11.32 -4.60 -17.34
CA ARG A 212 -11.36 -5.39 -16.11
C ARG A 212 -11.13 -4.58 -14.82
N ILE A 213 -10.95 -3.26 -14.93
CA ILE A 213 -10.73 -2.39 -13.76
C ILE A 213 -12.08 -1.88 -13.25
N PRO A 214 -12.64 -2.47 -12.17
CA PRO A 214 -13.99 -2.12 -11.69
C PRO A 214 -14.10 -0.65 -11.26
N HIS A 215 -13.00 -0.05 -10.80
CA HIS A 215 -12.96 1.32 -10.33
C HIS A 215 -13.41 2.33 -11.39
N PHE A 216 -13.06 2.11 -12.66
CA PHE A 216 -13.47 3.01 -13.75
C PHE A 216 -14.98 3.09 -13.94
N TYR A 217 -15.72 2.06 -13.51
CA TYR A 217 -17.17 1.98 -13.64
C TYR A 217 -17.92 2.33 -12.37
N ASN A 218 -17.36 1.96 -11.22
CA ASN A 218 -18.05 2.04 -9.93
C ASN A 218 -17.59 3.22 -9.06
N SER A 219 -16.38 3.72 -9.29
CA SER A 219 -15.73 4.74 -8.46
C SER A 219 -14.78 5.59 -9.30
N PRO A 220 -15.30 6.43 -10.21
CA PRO A 220 -14.46 7.28 -11.06
C PRO A 220 -13.47 8.13 -10.25
N PHE A 221 -12.27 8.31 -10.78
CA PHE A 221 -11.17 9.03 -10.14
C PHE A 221 -10.74 8.48 -8.77
N TYR A 222 -10.87 7.16 -8.61
CA TYR A 222 -10.40 6.47 -7.41
C TYR A 222 -8.91 6.09 -7.49
N VAL A 223 -8.47 5.55 -8.64
CA VAL A 223 -7.18 4.84 -8.73
C VAL A 223 -5.96 5.72 -8.50
N TYR A 224 -5.99 7.02 -8.81
CA TYR A 224 -4.86 7.92 -8.53
C TYR A 224 -4.56 8.04 -7.02
N GLN A 225 -5.55 7.80 -6.17
CA GLN A 225 -5.43 7.95 -4.72
C GLN A 225 -4.49 6.91 -4.12
N TYR A 226 -4.36 5.74 -4.73
CA TYR A 226 -3.34 4.77 -4.33
C TYR A 226 -1.93 5.36 -4.46
N ALA A 227 -1.63 6.01 -5.58
CA ALA A 227 -0.32 6.60 -5.81
C ALA A 227 -0.04 7.79 -4.88
N THR A 228 -1.03 8.65 -4.61
CA THR A 228 -0.87 9.78 -3.67
C THR A 228 -0.69 9.33 -2.23
N CYS A 229 -1.44 8.31 -1.79
CA CYS A 229 -1.28 7.72 -0.47
C CYS A 229 0.08 7.03 -0.31
N PHE A 230 0.51 6.29 -1.33
CA PHE A 230 1.83 5.64 -1.31
C PHE A 230 2.97 6.66 -1.22
N ALA A 231 2.90 7.75 -1.98
CA ALA A 231 3.87 8.83 -1.90
C ALA A 231 3.87 9.50 -0.51
N SER A 232 2.69 9.66 0.09
CA SER A 232 2.54 10.20 1.44
C SER A 232 3.18 9.30 2.49
N SER A 233 2.91 8.00 2.45
CA SER A 233 3.52 7.02 3.37
C SER A 233 5.04 6.97 3.22
N ALA A 234 5.57 7.14 2.00
CA ALA A 234 7.01 7.19 1.74
C ALA A 234 7.70 8.35 2.46
N ILE A 235 7.11 9.56 2.42
CA ILE A 235 7.62 10.74 3.14
C ILE A 235 7.51 10.54 4.65
N LEU A 236 6.39 10.02 5.14
CA LEU A 236 6.19 9.75 6.57
C LEU A 236 7.21 8.72 7.08
N TYR A 237 7.47 7.69 6.30
CA TYR A 237 8.50 6.70 6.63
C TYR A 237 9.88 7.33 6.80
N ASP A 238 10.30 8.18 5.86
CA ASP A 238 11.60 8.86 5.96
C ASP A 238 11.69 9.73 7.21
N LYS A 239 10.61 10.43 7.57
CA LYS A 239 10.57 11.31 8.75
C LYS A 239 10.49 10.57 10.08
N ILE A 240 9.78 9.44 10.14
CA ILE A 240 9.53 8.70 11.39
C ILE A 240 10.57 7.60 11.63
N VAL A 241 11.08 6.97 10.56
CA VAL A 241 11.99 5.83 10.68
C VAL A 241 13.44 6.25 10.41
N ASN A 242 13.69 6.93 9.29
CA ASN A 242 15.03 7.26 8.81
C ASN A 242 15.62 8.54 9.43
N GLU A 243 14.82 9.42 10.02
CA GLU A 243 15.29 10.64 10.69
C GLU A 243 16.23 10.27 11.85
N LYS A 244 17.39 10.93 11.91
CA LYS A 244 18.43 10.69 12.93
C LYS A 244 18.24 11.54 14.18
N ASN A 245 17.63 12.71 14.02
CA ASN A 245 17.34 13.61 15.13
C ASN A 245 16.12 13.09 15.88
N LYS A 246 16.28 12.74 17.15
CA LYS A 246 15.23 12.14 17.98
C LYS A 246 14.00 13.05 18.16
N ASP A 247 14.21 14.35 18.33
CA ASP A 247 13.12 15.30 18.54
C ASP A 247 12.29 15.48 17.27
N LYS A 248 12.94 15.58 16.11
CA LYS A 248 12.25 15.64 14.81
C LYS A 248 11.50 14.35 14.48
N LYS A 249 12.09 13.20 14.83
CA LYS A 249 11.47 11.90 14.68
C LYS A 249 10.18 11.80 15.53
N GLU A 250 10.25 12.19 16.78
CA GLU A 250 9.11 12.18 17.68
C GLU A 250 8.03 13.19 17.26
N GLU A 251 8.43 14.39 16.82
CA GLU A 251 7.49 15.36 16.23
C GLU A 251 6.76 14.79 15.02
N ALA A 252 7.47 14.13 14.11
CA ALA A 252 6.88 13.50 12.92
C ALA A 252 5.92 12.37 13.31
N ARG A 253 6.27 11.55 14.31
CA ARG A 253 5.41 10.50 14.83
C ARG A 253 4.11 11.08 15.42
N LEU A 254 4.20 12.13 16.22
CA LEU A 254 3.03 12.77 16.81
C LEU A 254 2.10 13.37 15.75
N LYS A 255 2.66 14.02 14.73
CA LYS A 255 1.89 14.54 13.58
C LYS A 255 1.21 13.43 12.78
N TYR A 256 1.85 12.26 12.67
CA TYR A 256 1.22 11.10 12.06
C TYR A 256 0.05 10.58 12.89
N MET A 257 0.19 10.50 14.23
CA MET A 257 -0.93 10.13 15.11
C MET A 257 -2.09 11.15 15.01
N GLU A 258 -1.77 12.44 14.88
CA GLU A 258 -2.77 13.49 14.65
C GLU A 258 -3.50 13.29 13.30
N LEU A 259 -2.79 12.90 12.23
CA LEU A 259 -3.40 12.56 10.95
C LEU A 259 -4.40 11.40 11.10
N LEU A 260 -4.01 10.31 11.77
CA LEU A 260 -4.89 9.16 12.01
C LEU A 260 -6.13 9.54 12.84
N SER A 261 -5.99 10.52 13.73
CA SER A 261 -7.06 10.98 14.64
C SER A 261 -7.97 12.03 14.01
N SER A 262 -7.65 12.54 12.83
CA SER A 262 -8.36 13.71 12.28
C SER A 262 -9.63 13.37 11.50
N GLY A 263 -9.87 12.12 11.11
CA GLY A 263 -11.07 11.73 10.37
C GLY A 263 -11.35 12.64 9.18
N GLY A 264 -12.58 13.09 9.03
CA GLY A 264 -13.03 14.05 8.00
C GLY A 264 -13.14 15.49 8.52
N SER A 265 -12.42 15.87 9.56
CA SER A 265 -12.52 17.20 10.19
C SER A 265 -11.92 18.35 9.37
N ASP A 266 -11.13 18.05 8.34
CA ASP A 266 -10.50 19.04 7.45
C ASP A 266 -10.35 18.46 6.04
N PHE A 267 -10.01 19.29 5.08
CA PHE A 267 -9.65 18.82 3.73
C PHE A 267 -8.42 17.92 3.76
N PRO A 268 -8.40 16.80 3.02
CA PRO A 268 -7.34 15.81 3.11
C PRO A 268 -5.95 16.36 2.76
N MET A 269 -5.84 17.29 1.82
CA MET A 269 -4.58 17.98 1.51
C MET A 269 -4.04 18.80 2.68
N ASN A 270 -4.93 19.42 3.48
CA ASN A 270 -4.53 20.17 4.68
C ASN A 270 -4.05 19.20 5.78
N GLN A 271 -4.76 18.09 5.97
CA GLN A 271 -4.39 17.05 6.94
C GLN A 271 -3.00 16.49 6.62
N LEU A 272 -2.73 16.17 5.36
CA LEU A 272 -1.42 15.71 4.91
C LEU A 272 -0.33 16.78 5.11
N LYS A 273 -0.61 18.05 4.79
CA LYS A 273 0.35 19.15 5.03
C LYS A 273 0.67 19.32 6.51
N LYS A 274 -0.31 19.20 7.41
CA LYS A 274 -0.10 19.20 8.87
C LYS A 274 0.79 18.02 9.32
N ALA A 275 0.60 16.85 8.72
CA ALA A 275 1.47 15.68 8.95
C ALA A 275 2.88 15.83 8.30
N GLY A 276 3.12 16.93 7.58
CA GLY A 276 4.38 17.23 6.94
C GLY A 276 4.54 16.61 5.55
N VAL A 277 3.44 16.23 4.90
CA VAL A 277 3.40 15.73 3.52
C VAL A 277 2.77 16.79 2.64
N ASP A 278 3.48 17.22 1.61
CA ASP A 278 2.99 18.19 0.64
C ASP A 278 3.01 17.54 -0.76
N LEU A 279 1.83 17.10 -1.23
CA LEU A 279 1.67 16.45 -2.53
C LEU A 279 1.82 17.41 -3.72
N GLU A 280 1.80 18.74 -3.50
CA GLU A 280 2.08 19.72 -4.54
C GLU A 280 3.58 19.80 -4.87
N LYS A 281 4.44 19.20 -4.00
CA LYS A 281 5.89 19.18 -4.19
C LYS A 281 6.35 17.92 -4.92
N LYS A 282 7.16 18.10 -5.96
CA LYS A 282 7.76 17.00 -6.73
C LYS A 282 8.59 16.05 -5.86
N GLU A 283 9.17 16.54 -4.77
CA GLU A 283 9.97 15.78 -3.82
C GLU A 283 9.16 14.66 -3.17
N THR A 284 7.86 14.87 -2.94
CA THR A 284 6.96 13.84 -2.38
C THR A 284 6.84 12.64 -3.33
N VAL A 285 6.64 12.89 -4.61
CA VAL A 285 6.60 11.83 -5.63
C VAL A 285 7.98 11.17 -5.81
N ARG A 286 9.05 11.97 -5.82
CA ARG A 286 10.44 11.47 -5.95
C ARG A 286 10.88 10.58 -4.78
N ALA A 287 10.29 10.72 -3.61
CA ALA A 287 10.56 9.85 -2.48
C ALA A 287 10.27 8.38 -2.79
N VAL A 288 9.22 8.10 -3.57
CA VAL A 288 8.89 6.73 -3.99
C VAL A 288 9.96 6.18 -4.95
N SER A 289 10.37 6.97 -5.95
CA SER A 289 11.44 6.56 -6.88
C SER A 289 12.76 6.33 -6.16
N LYS A 290 13.08 7.15 -5.16
CA LYS A 290 14.26 6.94 -4.30
C LYS A 290 14.18 5.62 -3.54
N GLN A 291 13.03 5.34 -2.92
CA GLN A 291 12.82 4.07 -2.20
C GLN A 291 12.92 2.86 -3.14
N LEU A 292 12.37 2.95 -4.35
CA LEU A 292 12.48 1.88 -5.34
C LEU A 292 13.94 1.61 -5.70
N ASN A 293 14.72 2.66 -5.98
CA ASN A 293 16.15 2.52 -6.30
C ASN A 293 16.93 1.88 -5.14
N GLU A 294 16.67 2.31 -3.90
CA GLU A 294 17.30 1.71 -2.71
C GLU A 294 16.98 0.22 -2.54
N LEU A 295 15.75 -0.19 -2.88
CA LEU A 295 15.33 -1.59 -2.84
C LEU A 295 15.99 -2.40 -3.97
N LEU A 296 16.08 -1.85 -5.17
CA LEU A 296 16.77 -2.46 -6.31
C LEU A 296 18.26 -2.65 -6.01
N ASP A 297 18.94 -1.64 -5.44
CA ASP A 297 20.34 -1.73 -5.02
C ASP A 297 20.56 -2.81 -3.93
N LYS A 298 19.58 -2.97 -3.02
CA LYS A 298 19.64 -4.02 -2.00
C LYS A 298 19.43 -5.40 -2.64
N LEU A 299 18.46 -5.53 -3.53
CA LEU A 299 18.17 -6.77 -4.24
C LEU A 299 19.38 -7.24 -5.06
N GLU A 300 19.99 -6.35 -5.82
CA GLU A 300 21.19 -6.65 -6.61
C GLU A 300 22.35 -7.15 -5.73
N ARG A 301 22.53 -6.55 -4.56
CA ARG A 301 23.55 -7.00 -3.60
C ARG A 301 23.27 -8.38 -3.04
N GLU A 302 22.02 -8.70 -2.68
CA GLU A 302 21.64 -10.03 -2.17
C GLU A 302 21.84 -11.11 -3.24
N ILE A 303 21.47 -10.83 -4.50
CA ILE A 303 21.69 -11.76 -5.62
C ILE A 303 23.19 -12.04 -5.81
N LYS A 304 24.03 -10.98 -5.88
CA LYS A 304 25.49 -11.13 -6.02
C LYS A 304 26.12 -11.88 -4.85
N ASN A 305 25.57 -11.77 -3.65
CA ASN A 305 26.05 -12.52 -2.49
C ASN A 305 25.65 -14.00 -2.57
N LEU A 306 24.45 -14.28 -3.04
CA LEU A 306 23.98 -15.66 -3.23
C LEU A 306 24.82 -16.40 -4.28
N GLU A 307 25.09 -15.76 -5.45
CA GLU A 307 25.91 -16.31 -6.53
C GLU A 307 27.36 -16.60 -6.13
N LYS A 308 27.89 -15.94 -5.09
CA LYS A 308 29.23 -16.21 -4.56
C LYS A 308 29.28 -17.34 -3.53
N SER A 309 28.12 -17.74 -3.04
CA SER A 309 27.97 -18.76 -1.98
C SER A 309 27.66 -20.16 -2.54
N ASP A 310 27.17 -20.21 -3.79
CA ASP A 310 26.98 -21.42 -4.61
C ASP A 310 28.27 -21.71 -5.41
#